data_6bdb01b14058f311c0cf3dafa0a63ccf
#
_entry.id   6bdb01b14058f311c0cf3dafa0a63ccf
#
_cell.length_a   1.000
_cell.length_b   1.000
_cell.length_c   1.000
_cell.angle_alpha   90.00
_cell.angle_beta   90.00
_cell.angle_gamma   90.00
#
_symmetry.space_group_name_H-M   'P 1'
#
loop_
_entity.id
_entity.type
_entity.pdbx_description
1 polymer ?
#
loop_
_entity_poly.entity_id
_entity_poly.type
_entity_poly.pdbx_seq_one_letter_code
_entity_poly.pdbx_strand_id
1 'polypeptide(L)'
;MDYLYDFSSKYNCLFLRGNRDEYMLEQRKIIAQGIENGRWRWNSASGNLLFAYQQLNEKDFTFFDQLPITFRYQKIGYPAVTVCHGSPVSSRERLLIEGENTKEWLKDIDTDYLICAHTHLPGELEYQGKHYYNCGSVGIAIGTCGYAQCMIIEDQCINGKIAWNPIFLKIPYDNKRVVQDIRTSGLLSKAPWYVNSNIQILLTGTDYSSQLVELANKLAKEAGEQDFTDEKYWREAAQQLGVPDYR
;
A
#
# COMPACT_ATOMS: atom_id res chain seq x y z
N MET A 1 -15.74 1.01 3.79
CA MET A 1 -16.06 1.07 2.34
C MET A 1 -17.13 2.11 2.01
N ASP A 2 -18.15 2.32 2.84
CA ASP A 2 -19.28 3.24 2.54
C ASP A 2 -18.85 4.66 2.12
N TYR A 3 -17.83 5.22 2.76
CA TYR A 3 -17.26 6.53 2.38
C TYR A 3 -16.74 6.54 0.94
N LEU A 4 -16.06 5.48 0.48
CA LEU A 4 -15.56 5.38 -0.89
C LEU A 4 -16.71 5.27 -1.91
N TYR A 5 -17.77 4.54 -1.58
CA TYR A 5 -18.96 4.45 -2.43
C TYR A 5 -19.66 5.81 -2.55
N ASP A 6 -19.81 6.51 -1.43
CA ASP A 6 -20.38 7.86 -1.39
C ASP A 6 -19.54 8.84 -2.21
N PHE A 7 -18.22 8.79 -2.06
CA PHE A 7 -17.29 9.63 -2.79
C PHE A 7 -17.36 9.37 -4.29
N SER A 8 -17.35 8.10 -4.70
CA SER A 8 -17.44 7.71 -6.11
C SER A 8 -18.77 8.08 -6.77
N SER A 9 -19.86 8.19 -5.99
CA SER A 9 -21.15 8.64 -6.51
C SER A 9 -21.20 10.14 -6.80
N LYS A 10 -20.34 10.92 -6.14
CA LYS A 10 -20.28 12.39 -6.26
C LYS A 10 -19.24 12.88 -7.24
N TYR A 11 -18.17 12.13 -7.43
CA TYR A 11 -17.02 12.51 -8.21
C TYR A 11 -16.70 11.46 -9.28
N ASN A 12 -16.12 11.88 -10.39
CA ASN A 12 -15.62 10.96 -11.41
C ASN A 12 -14.34 10.28 -10.90
N CYS A 13 -14.47 9.09 -10.33
CA CYS A 13 -13.40 8.33 -9.71
C CYS A 13 -13.07 7.09 -10.50
N LEU A 14 -11.79 6.84 -10.69
CA LEU A 14 -11.25 5.56 -11.12
C LEU A 14 -10.55 4.90 -9.93
N PHE A 15 -10.91 3.66 -9.65
CA PHE A 15 -10.25 2.84 -8.63
C PHE A 15 -9.42 1.74 -9.29
N LEU A 16 -8.28 1.44 -8.68
CA LEU A 16 -7.40 0.35 -9.09
C LEU A 16 -7.25 -0.65 -7.96
N ARG A 17 -7.08 -1.92 -8.32
CA ARG A 17 -6.85 -3.00 -7.37
C ARG A 17 -5.44 -2.90 -6.77
N GLY A 18 -5.38 -2.75 -5.44
CA GLY A 18 -4.14 -2.82 -4.69
C GLY A 18 -3.84 -4.24 -4.20
N ASN A 19 -2.63 -4.45 -3.66
CA ASN A 19 -2.21 -5.73 -3.13
C ASN A 19 -3.09 -6.21 -1.94
N ARG A 20 -3.62 -5.28 -1.15
CA ARG A 20 -4.51 -5.64 -0.04
C ARG A 20 -5.85 -6.15 -0.52
N ASP A 21 -6.40 -5.58 -1.57
CA ASP A 21 -7.64 -6.03 -2.19
C ASP A 21 -7.48 -7.45 -2.76
N GLU A 22 -6.34 -7.75 -3.41
CA GLU A 22 -6.02 -9.10 -3.88
C GLU A 22 -5.92 -10.09 -2.73
N TYR A 23 -5.27 -9.74 -1.61
CA TYR A 23 -5.19 -10.62 -0.44
C TYR A 23 -6.57 -10.95 0.11
N MET A 24 -7.50 -9.97 0.16
CA MET A 24 -8.88 -10.21 0.58
C MET A 24 -9.62 -11.18 -0.34
N LEU A 25 -9.48 -11.03 -1.66
CA LEU A 25 -10.08 -11.93 -2.65
C LEU A 25 -9.48 -13.35 -2.59
N GLU A 26 -8.18 -13.49 -2.42
CA GLU A 26 -7.52 -14.80 -2.25
C GLU A 26 -7.98 -15.50 -0.97
N GLN A 27 -8.03 -14.76 0.14
CA GLN A 27 -8.51 -15.28 1.41
C GLN A 27 -9.94 -15.80 1.32
N ARG A 28 -10.83 -15.03 0.65
CA ARG A 28 -12.21 -15.45 0.39
C ARG A 28 -12.28 -16.77 -0.38
N LYS A 29 -11.45 -16.94 -1.42
CA LYS A 29 -11.38 -18.19 -2.20
C LYS A 29 -10.94 -19.38 -1.33
N ILE A 30 -9.97 -19.17 -0.44
CA ILE A 30 -9.46 -20.21 0.48
C ILE A 30 -10.54 -20.61 1.49
N ILE A 31 -11.26 -19.65 2.05
CA ILE A 31 -12.37 -19.91 2.99
C ILE A 31 -13.50 -20.68 2.29
N ALA A 32 -13.82 -20.34 1.05
CA ALA A 32 -14.83 -21.04 0.26
C ALA A 32 -14.47 -22.52 -0.03
N GLN A 33 -13.18 -22.89 0.10
CA GLN A 33 -12.71 -24.28 0.03
C GLN A 33 -12.83 -25.04 1.37
N GLY A 34 -13.47 -24.45 2.38
CA GLY A 34 -13.71 -25.07 3.69
C GLY A 34 -12.59 -24.92 4.71
N ILE A 35 -11.60 -24.08 4.44
CA ILE A 35 -10.54 -23.76 5.40
C ILE A 35 -11.01 -22.63 6.30
N GLU A 36 -11.37 -22.96 7.54
CA GLU A 36 -11.82 -21.96 8.52
C GLU A 36 -10.76 -20.87 8.74
N ASN A 37 -11.18 -19.58 8.68
CA ASN A 37 -10.31 -18.40 8.72
C ASN A 37 -9.22 -18.36 7.64
N GLY A 38 -9.27 -19.27 6.65
CA GLY A 38 -8.27 -19.37 5.60
C GLY A 38 -6.86 -19.62 6.15
N ARG A 39 -5.87 -18.86 5.64
CA ARG A 39 -4.46 -18.96 6.09
C ARG A 39 -4.11 -17.97 7.20
N TRP A 40 -4.97 -17.03 7.51
CA TRP A 40 -4.65 -15.97 8.48
C TRP A 40 -4.98 -16.35 9.90
N ARG A 41 -4.19 -15.84 10.85
CA ARG A 41 -4.30 -16.07 12.28
C ARG A 41 -4.23 -14.74 13.03
N TRP A 42 -4.72 -14.73 14.27
CA TRP A 42 -4.60 -13.58 15.16
C TRP A 42 -3.17 -13.50 15.73
N ASN A 43 -2.28 -12.91 14.96
CA ASN A 43 -0.88 -12.66 15.29
C ASN A 43 -0.36 -11.48 14.47
N SER A 44 0.87 -11.05 14.72
CA SER A 44 1.48 -9.93 14.01
C SER A 44 1.68 -10.17 12.50
N ALA A 45 1.75 -11.43 12.07
CA ALA A 45 1.95 -11.76 10.65
C ALA A 45 0.71 -11.48 9.79
N SER A 46 -0.50 -11.74 10.29
CA SER A 46 -1.72 -11.69 9.49
C SER A 46 -2.97 -11.18 10.21
N GLY A 47 -2.89 -10.90 11.51
CA GLY A 47 -4.05 -10.48 12.30
C GLY A 47 -4.66 -9.16 11.84
N ASN A 48 -3.86 -8.24 11.31
CA ASN A 48 -4.35 -6.99 10.70
C ASN A 48 -5.17 -7.24 9.42
N LEU A 49 -4.76 -8.22 8.61
CA LEU A 49 -5.48 -8.64 7.41
C LEU A 49 -6.80 -9.34 7.78
N LEU A 50 -6.74 -10.25 8.76
CA LEU A 50 -7.92 -10.96 9.25
C LEU A 50 -8.93 -9.99 9.88
N PHE A 51 -8.46 -8.99 10.62
CA PHE A 51 -9.31 -7.94 11.17
C PHE A 51 -10.03 -7.15 10.07
N ALA A 52 -9.31 -6.72 9.03
CA ALA A 52 -9.89 -6.02 7.90
C ALA A 52 -10.89 -6.91 7.14
N TYR A 53 -10.54 -8.17 6.88
CA TYR A 53 -11.39 -9.13 6.18
C TYR A 53 -12.76 -9.31 6.86
N GLN A 54 -12.78 -9.39 8.20
CA GLN A 54 -14.01 -9.54 8.97
C GLN A 54 -14.94 -8.32 8.94
N GLN A 55 -14.46 -7.17 8.47
CA GLN A 55 -15.27 -5.96 8.29
C GLN A 55 -15.89 -5.86 6.88
N LEU A 56 -15.50 -6.74 5.97
CA LEU A 56 -15.95 -6.70 4.56
C LEU A 56 -17.22 -7.53 4.37
N ASN A 57 -18.07 -7.08 3.46
CA ASN A 57 -19.29 -7.76 3.04
C ASN A 57 -19.23 -8.14 1.54
N GLU A 58 -20.25 -8.84 1.04
CA GLU A 58 -20.30 -9.31 -0.36
C GLU A 58 -20.21 -8.18 -1.40
N LYS A 59 -20.77 -7.00 -1.08
CA LYS A 59 -20.67 -5.82 -1.96
C LYS A 59 -19.22 -5.36 -2.10
N ASP A 60 -18.47 -5.39 -0.99
CA ASP A 60 -17.05 -4.98 -0.98
C ASP A 60 -16.19 -5.95 -1.81
N PHE A 61 -16.41 -7.26 -1.66
CA PHE A 61 -15.70 -8.27 -2.47
C PHE A 61 -16.04 -8.16 -3.95
N THR A 62 -17.32 -7.92 -4.30
CA THR A 62 -17.74 -7.68 -5.67
C THR A 62 -17.05 -6.44 -6.25
N PHE A 63 -16.95 -5.38 -5.47
CA PHE A 63 -16.23 -4.17 -5.86
C PHE A 63 -14.76 -4.48 -6.13
N PHE A 64 -14.05 -5.13 -5.22
CA PHE A 64 -12.62 -5.48 -5.42
C PHE A 64 -12.39 -6.36 -6.64
N ASP A 65 -13.30 -7.32 -6.90
CA ASP A 65 -13.16 -8.24 -8.04
C ASP A 65 -13.28 -7.53 -9.39
N GLN A 66 -14.05 -6.45 -9.45
CA GLN A 66 -14.25 -5.62 -10.64
C GLN A 66 -13.13 -4.60 -10.89
N LEU A 67 -12.26 -4.33 -9.89
CA LEU A 67 -11.21 -3.33 -10.05
C LEU A 67 -10.13 -3.81 -11.04
N PRO A 68 -9.73 -2.98 -12.02
CA PRO A 68 -8.59 -3.29 -12.88
C PRO A 68 -7.27 -3.16 -12.09
N ILE A 69 -6.26 -3.90 -12.50
CA ILE A 69 -4.89 -3.79 -11.93
C ILE A 69 -4.19 -2.56 -12.49
N THR A 70 -4.45 -2.23 -13.74
CA THR A 70 -3.85 -1.12 -14.46
C THR A 70 -4.89 -0.35 -15.26
N PHE A 71 -4.62 0.92 -15.47
CA PHE A 71 -5.43 1.81 -16.29
C PHE A 71 -4.53 2.64 -17.21
N ARG A 72 -4.95 2.77 -18.47
CA ARG A 72 -4.29 3.64 -19.44
C ARG A 72 -5.14 4.89 -19.67
N TYR A 73 -4.59 6.05 -19.35
CA TYR A 73 -5.17 7.33 -19.70
C TYR A 73 -4.59 7.81 -21.03
N GLN A 74 -5.49 8.16 -21.96
CA GLN A 74 -5.14 8.69 -23.27
C GLN A 74 -6.09 9.82 -23.63
N LYS A 75 -5.52 10.96 -23.94
CA LYS A 75 -6.25 12.14 -24.47
C LYS A 75 -5.53 12.64 -25.70
N ILE A 76 -6.26 13.01 -26.76
CA ILE A 76 -5.67 13.51 -28.00
C ILE A 76 -4.84 14.77 -27.73
N GLY A 77 -3.59 14.77 -28.19
CA GLY A 77 -2.64 15.87 -27.98
C GLY A 77 -1.90 15.84 -26.64
N TYR A 78 -2.14 14.82 -25.80
CA TYR A 78 -1.49 14.65 -24.51
C TYR A 78 -0.64 13.36 -24.49
N PRO A 79 0.49 13.35 -23.73
CA PRO A 79 1.23 12.13 -23.50
C PRO A 79 0.37 11.09 -22.80
N ALA A 80 0.53 9.82 -23.19
CA ALA A 80 -0.19 8.72 -22.57
C ALA A 80 0.36 8.39 -21.18
N VAL A 81 -0.54 7.99 -20.27
CA VAL A 81 -0.20 7.66 -18.88
C VAL A 81 -0.69 6.26 -18.54
N THR A 82 0.16 5.43 -18.01
CA THR A 82 -0.22 4.17 -17.34
C THR A 82 -0.30 4.41 -15.84
N VAL A 83 -1.38 3.98 -15.21
CA VAL A 83 -1.59 4.07 -13.76
C VAL A 83 -1.83 2.66 -13.20
N CYS A 84 -1.12 2.29 -12.14
CA CYS A 84 -1.25 1.00 -11.47
C CYS A 84 -0.95 1.13 -9.97
N HIS A 85 -1.23 0.09 -9.17
CA HIS A 85 -0.86 0.12 -7.76
C HIS A 85 0.63 -0.21 -7.57
N GLY A 86 1.07 -1.37 -8.02
CA GLY A 86 2.45 -1.83 -7.99
C GLY A 86 3.12 -1.65 -9.37
N SER A 87 3.04 -2.66 -10.24
CA SER A 87 3.44 -2.58 -11.64
C SER A 87 2.25 -2.77 -12.58
N PRO A 88 2.40 -2.55 -13.90
CA PRO A 88 1.32 -2.74 -14.86
C PRO A 88 0.69 -4.13 -14.88
N VAL A 89 1.37 -5.15 -14.38
CA VAL A 89 0.92 -6.56 -14.38
C VAL A 89 0.76 -7.15 -12.97
N SER A 90 1.21 -6.45 -11.91
CA SER A 90 1.16 -6.97 -10.55
C SER A 90 0.93 -5.86 -9.53
N SER A 91 -0.11 -6.01 -8.72
CA SER A 91 -0.35 -5.10 -7.59
C SER A 91 0.69 -5.23 -6.47
N ARG A 92 1.53 -6.28 -6.49
CA ARG A 92 2.48 -6.64 -5.42
C ARG A 92 3.93 -6.28 -5.74
N GLU A 93 4.22 -5.97 -6.98
CA GLU A 93 5.58 -5.59 -7.39
C GLU A 93 5.92 -4.19 -6.86
N ARG A 94 7.04 -4.10 -6.14
CA ARG A 94 7.50 -2.84 -5.56
C ARG A 94 8.40 -2.11 -6.56
N LEU A 95 7.93 -1.01 -7.10
CA LEU A 95 8.72 -0.13 -7.95
C LEU A 95 9.29 1.02 -7.09
N LEU A 96 10.55 0.90 -6.72
CA LEU A 96 11.27 1.97 -6.02
C LEU A 96 11.75 3.02 -7.03
N ILE A 97 11.84 4.28 -6.62
CA ILE A 97 12.20 5.40 -7.50
C ILE A 97 13.52 5.12 -8.24
N GLU A 98 14.56 4.65 -7.55
CA GLU A 98 15.86 4.34 -8.15
C GLU A 98 16.06 2.83 -8.43
N GLY A 99 14.97 2.03 -8.36
CA GLY A 99 15.02 0.59 -8.57
C GLY A 99 15.33 0.22 -10.02
N GLU A 100 16.14 -0.82 -10.23
CA GLU A 100 16.43 -1.30 -11.59
C GLU A 100 15.17 -1.81 -12.29
N ASN A 101 14.28 -2.51 -11.58
CA ASN A 101 13.00 -2.94 -12.12
C ASN A 101 12.10 -1.77 -12.54
N THR A 102 12.17 -0.63 -11.86
CA THR A 102 11.45 0.59 -12.28
C THR A 102 11.96 1.11 -13.61
N LYS A 103 13.28 1.11 -13.81
CA LYS A 103 13.91 1.48 -15.07
C LYS A 103 13.60 0.50 -16.20
N GLU A 104 13.54 -0.80 -15.89
CA GLU A 104 13.13 -1.83 -16.85
C GLU A 104 11.68 -1.59 -17.32
N TRP A 105 10.76 -1.37 -16.39
CA TRP A 105 9.39 -1.02 -16.73
C TRP A 105 9.30 0.25 -17.59
N LEU A 106 10.09 1.28 -17.30
CA LEU A 106 10.11 2.49 -18.13
C LEU A 106 10.64 2.24 -19.55
N LYS A 107 11.53 1.25 -19.75
CA LYS A 107 11.95 0.86 -21.10
C LYS A 107 10.82 0.20 -21.88
N ASP A 108 10.10 -0.71 -21.23
CA ASP A 108 9.19 -1.64 -21.90
C ASP A 108 7.76 -1.08 -22.04
N ILE A 109 7.35 -0.14 -21.19
CA ILE A 109 6.01 0.44 -21.22
C ILE A 109 5.78 1.24 -22.51
N ASP A 110 4.59 1.16 -23.08
CA ASP A 110 4.21 1.85 -24.32
C ASP A 110 3.69 3.29 -24.10
N THR A 111 3.66 3.77 -22.85
CA THR A 111 3.26 5.12 -22.48
C THR A 111 4.46 5.97 -22.09
N ASP A 112 4.31 7.29 -22.09
CA ASP A 112 5.36 8.23 -21.70
C ASP A 112 5.50 8.33 -20.17
N TYR A 113 4.42 8.01 -19.44
CA TYR A 113 4.32 8.19 -17.99
C TYR A 113 3.80 6.90 -17.32
N LEU A 114 4.44 6.53 -16.21
CA LEU A 114 4.03 5.46 -15.30
C LEU A 114 3.77 6.04 -13.92
N ILE A 115 2.54 5.94 -13.42
CA ILE A 115 2.14 6.40 -12.09
C ILE A 115 1.81 5.21 -11.21
N CYS A 116 2.49 5.11 -10.07
CA CYS A 116 2.33 4.01 -9.11
C CYS A 116 2.08 4.51 -7.69
N ALA A 117 1.80 3.55 -6.80
CA ALA A 117 1.67 3.73 -5.36
C ALA A 117 2.51 2.66 -4.62
N HIS A 118 1.91 1.81 -3.80
CA HIS A 118 2.40 0.59 -3.16
C HIS A 118 3.60 0.76 -2.22
N THR A 119 4.64 1.50 -2.61
CA THR A 119 5.84 1.68 -1.77
C THR A 119 5.64 2.70 -0.65
N HIS A 120 4.59 3.53 -0.74
CA HIS A 120 4.31 4.65 0.16
C HIS A 120 5.41 5.72 0.24
N LEU A 121 6.30 5.75 -0.73
CA LEU A 121 7.40 6.70 -0.86
C LEU A 121 7.16 7.59 -2.08
N PRO A 122 6.68 8.82 -1.90
CA PRO A 122 6.41 9.71 -3.03
C PRO A 122 7.71 10.16 -3.69
N GLY A 123 7.67 10.33 -5.00
CA GLY A 123 8.81 10.82 -5.76
C GLY A 123 8.70 10.54 -7.24
N GLU A 124 9.75 10.90 -7.96
CA GLU A 124 9.81 10.83 -9.41
C GLU A 124 11.15 10.31 -9.92
N LEU A 125 11.14 9.72 -11.10
CA LEU A 125 12.30 9.31 -11.88
C LEU A 125 12.04 9.62 -13.36
N GLU A 126 12.99 10.26 -14.01
CA GLU A 126 13.06 10.32 -15.47
C GLU A 126 14.12 9.33 -15.96
N TYR A 127 13.74 8.49 -16.92
CA TYR A 127 14.65 7.53 -17.51
C TYR A 127 14.36 7.34 -19.01
N GLN A 128 15.33 7.63 -19.85
CA GLN A 128 15.25 7.53 -21.31
C GLN A 128 14.05 8.30 -21.92
N GLY A 129 13.73 9.48 -21.38
CA GLY A 129 12.65 10.32 -21.82
C GLY A 129 11.25 9.88 -21.40
N LYS A 130 11.14 8.87 -20.52
CA LYS A 130 9.90 8.46 -19.87
C LYS A 130 9.94 8.79 -18.38
N HIS A 131 8.77 8.95 -17.77
CA HIS A 131 8.62 9.44 -16.42
C HIS A 131 7.91 8.41 -15.53
N TYR A 132 8.44 8.20 -14.34
CA TYR A 132 7.82 7.43 -13.27
C TYR A 132 7.48 8.35 -12.12
N TYR A 133 6.27 8.21 -11.58
CA TYR A 133 5.82 8.91 -10.39
C TYR A 133 5.25 7.93 -9.38
N ASN A 134 5.59 8.09 -8.10
CA ASN A 134 4.91 7.42 -7.00
C ASN A 134 4.15 8.47 -6.18
N CYS A 135 2.84 8.28 -6.05
CA CYS A 135 1.99 9.26 -5.38
C CYS A 135 2.05 9.23 -3.84
N GLY A 136 2.81 8.29 -3.26
CA GLY A 136 2.86 8.09 -1.81
C GLY A 136 1.64 7.37 -1.27
N SER A 137 1.24 7.68 -0.04
CA SER A 137 0.14 7.01 0.65
C SER A 137 -0.71 7.99 1.44
N VAL A 138 -2.03 7.84 1.35
CA VAL A 138 -2.98 8.60 2.17
C VAL A 138 -3.03 8.05 3.60
N GLY A 139 -2.98 6.72 3.78
CA GLY A 139 -3.17 6.07 5.09
C GLY A 139 -1.88 5.87 5.88
N ILE A 140 -0.88 5.20 5.25
CA ILE A 140 0.41 4.88 5.87
C ILE A 140 1.52 5.62 5.11
N ALA A 141 1.61 6.92 5.34
CA ALA A 141 2.52 7.82 4.64
C ALA A 141 3.92 7.78 5.30
N ILE A 142 4.88 7.15 4.62
CA ILE A 142 6.28 7.05 5.08
C ILE A 142 6.98 8.41 4.92
N GLY A 143 7.85 8.77 5.87
CA GLY A 143 8.63 10.00 5.84
C GLY A 143 7.84 11.27 6.17
N THR A 144 6.61 11.14 6.69
CA THR A 144 5.79 12.26 7.15
C THR A 144 5.15 11.98 8.50
N CYS A 145 5.03 13.00 9.34
CA CYS A 145 4.35 12.91 10.63
C CYS A 145 3.03 13.66 10.55
N GLY A 146 1.89 12.94 10.59
CA GLY A 146 0.54 13.55 10.58
C GLY A 146 0.09 14.13 9.23
N TYR A 147 0.67 13.67 8.12
CA TYR A 147 0.27 14.10 6.77
C TYR A 147 -0.07 12.89 5.90
N ALA A 148 -1.17 12.98 5.18
CA ALA A 148 -1.46 12.13 4.05
C ALA A 148 -0.69 12.62 2.81
N GLN A 149 -0.26 11.69 1.95
CA GLN A 149 0.43 12.03 0.70
C GLN A 149 -0.48 11.75 -0.47
N CYS A 150 -0.53 12.65 -1.41
CA CYS A 150 -1.15 12.46 -2.71
C CYS A 150 -0.43 13.28 -3.78
N MET A 151 -0.82 13.11 -5.03
CA MET A 151 -0.24 13.82 -6.16
C MET A 151 -1.34 14.36 -7.06
N ILE A 152 -1.17 15.59 -7.54
CA ILE A 152 -1.93 16.14 -8.66
C ILE A 152 -0.99 16.10 -9.87
N ILE A 153 -1.49 15.78 -11.05
CA ILE A 153 -0.78 15.98 -12.30
C ILE A 153 -1.49 17.07 -13.10
N GLU A 154 -0.75 18.05 -13.53
CA GLU A 154 -1.23 19.17 -14.35
C GLU A 154 -0.55 19.14 -15.70
N ASP A 155 -1.27 19.59 -16.75
CA ASP A 155 -0.65 19.76 -18.05
C ASP A 155 0.18 21.06 -18.10
N GLN A 156 1.37 20.94 -18.65
CA GLN A 156 2.28 22.05 -18.87
C GLN A 156 2.75 22.06 -20.32
N CYS A 157 2.74 23.25 -20.96
CA CYS A 157 3.31 23.38 -22.28
C CYS A 157 4.81 23.72 -22.19
N ILE A 158 5.66 22.79 -22.61
CA ILE A 158 7.12 22.95 -22.64
C ILE A 158 7.57 22.92 -24.13
N ASN A 159 8.13 24.00 -24.62
CA ASN A 159 8.61 24.12 -26.02
C ASN A 159 7.54 23.69 -27.05
N GLY A 160 6.29 24.07 -26.83
CA GLY A 160 5.17 23.77 -27.75
C GLY A 160 4.65 22.32 -27.65
N LYS A 161 5.15 21.52 -26.71
CA LYS A 161 4.65 20.18 -26.41
C LYS A 161 3.99 20.13 -25.03
N ILE A 162 2.92 19.37 -24.90
CA ILE A 162 2.29 19.13 -23.61
C ILE A 162 3.06 18.04 -22.86
N ALA A 163 3.34 18.29 -21.59
CA ALA A 163 3.90 17.34 -20.63
C ALA A 163 3.02 17.31 -19.36
N TRP A 164 3.11 16.23 -18.58
CA TRP A 164 2.49 16.15 -17.28
C TRP A 164 3.48 16.55 -16.18
N ASN A 165 3.09 17.52 -15.37
CA ASN A 165 3.88 18.02 -14.24
C ASN A 165 3.28 17.50 -12.93
N PRO A 166 4.04 16.76 -12.07
CA PRO A 166 3.56 16.26 -10.80
C PRO A 166 3.65 17.36 -9.73
N ILE A 167 2.60 17.48 -8.93
CA ILE A 167 2.57 18.31 -7.73
C ILE A 167 2.32 17.38 -6.53
N PHE A 168 3.36 17.11 -5.76
CA PHE A 168 3.27 16.28 -4.56
C PHE A 168 2.70 17.08 -3.40
N LEU A 169 1.62 16.60 -2.80
CA LEU A 169 0.91 17.26 -1.72
C LEU A 169 1.06 16.48 -0.41
N LYS A 170 1.19 17.24 0.68
CA LYS A 170 1.11 16.74 2.05
C LYS A 170 -0.10 17.40 2.72
N ILE A 171 -1.11 16.61 3.04
CA ILE A 171 -2.39 17.08 3.59
C ILE A 171 -2.43 16.72 5.07
N PRO A 172 -2.50 17.72 6.00
CA PRO A 172 -2.56 17.44 7.42
C PRO A 172 -3.86 16.75 7.80
N TYR A 173 -3.79 15.82 8.74
CA TYR A 173 -4.95 15.16 9.34
C TYR A 173 -4.68 14.84 10.81
N ASP A 174 -5.73 14.48 11.55
CA ASP A 174 -5.62 14.10 12.96
C ASP A 174 -5.11 12.64 13.11
N ASN A 175 -3.79 12.47 12.97
CA ASN A 175 -3.13 11.18 13.14
C ASN A 175 -3.26 10.64 14.58
N LYS A 176 -3.37 11.50 15.59
CA LYS A 176 -3.57 11.07 16.98
C LYS A 176 -4.94 10.44 17.17
N ARG A 177 -5.96 10.96 16.50
CA ARG A 177 -7.30 10.37 16.49
C ARG A 177 -7.26 8.99 15.85
N VAL A 178 -6.58 8.82 14.70
CA VAL A 178 -6.42 7.51 14.05
C VAL A 178 -5.73 6.51 14.98
N VAL A 179 -4.65 6.91 15.67
CA VAL A 179 -3.98 6.05 16.65
C VAL A 179 -4.91 5.67 17.81
N GLN A 180 -5.72 6.60 18.28
CA GLN A 180 -6.71 6.28 19.32
C GLN A 180 -7.78 5.31 18.82
N ASP A 181 -8.27 5.47 17.60
CA ASP A 181 -9.23 4.55 16.98
C ASP A 181 -8.62 3.15 16.82
N ILE A 182 -7.35 3.02 16.43
CA ILE A 182 -6.61 1.74 16.40
C ILE A 182 -6.56 1.09 17.79
N ARG A 183 -6.22 1.86 18.83
CA ARG A 183 -6.15 1.35 20.21
C ARG A 183 -7.49 0.85 20.72
N THR A 184 -8.57 1.54 20.43
CA THR A 184 -9.92 1.20 20.91
C THR A 184 -10.59 0.11 20.07
N SER A 185 -10.15 -0.13 18.84
CA SER A 185 -10.73 -1.16 17.95
C SER A 185 -10.43 -2.59 18.37
N GLY A 186 -9.46 -2.81 19.27
CA GLY A 186 -8.94 -4.13 19.63
C GLY A 186 -7.95 -4.71 18.60
N LEU A 187 -7.61 -3.99 17.54
CA LEU A 187 -6.65 -4.44 16.53
C LEU A 187 -5.25 -4.64 17.11
N LEU A 188 -4.84 -3.76 18.03
CA LEU A 188 -3.52 -3.80 18.67
C LEU A 188 -3.27 -5.10 19.46
N SER A 189 -4.32 -5.69 20.06
CA SER A 189 -4.20 -6.99 20.74
C SER A 189 -4.17 -8.18 19.77
N LYS A 190 -4.65 -8.01 18.54
CA LYS A 190 -4.78 -9.05 17.53
C LYS A 190 -3.58 -9.18 16.60
N ALA A 191 -2.82 -8.09 16.42
CA ALA A 191 -1.61 -8.05 15.58
C ALA A 191 -0.58 -7.07 16.18
N PRO A 192 -0.08 -7.29 17.42
CA PRO A 192 0.53 -6.23 18.24
C PRO A 192 1.75 -5.58 17.56
N TRP A 193 2.71 -6.34 17.11
CA TRP A 193 3.97 -5.75 16.64
C TRP A 193 3.87 -5.11 15.25
N TYR A 194 3.10 -5.73 14.35
CA TYR A 194 2.85 -5.11 13.04
C TYR A 194 2.02 -3.83 13.18
N VAL A 195 1.03 -3.81 14.09
CA VAL A 195 0.22 -2.61 14.33
C VAL A 195 1.03 -1.54 15.06
N ASN A 196 1.91 -1.91 16.00
CA ASN A 196 2.85 -0.98 16.62
C ASN A 196 3.76 -0.30 15.58
N SER A 197 4.26 -1.05 14.59
CA SER A 197 5.04 -0.44 13.50
C SER A 197 4.23 0.54 12.67
N ASN A 198 2.94 0.26 12.41
CA ASN A 198 2.06 1.20 11.71
C ASN A 198 1.75 2.45 12.54
N ILE A 199 1.53 2.30 13.85
CA ILE A 199 1.36 3.44 14.77
C ILE A 199 2.63 4.31 14.76
N GLN A 200 3.80 3.70 14.73
CA GLN A 200 5.06 4.43 14.62
C GLN A 200 5.13 5.27 13.33
N ILE A 201 4.73 4.70 12.18
CA ILE A 201 4.65 5.47 10.93
C ILE A 201 3.69 6.65 11.08
N LEU A 202 2.49 6.42 11.62
CA LEU A 202 1.48 7.47 11.81
C LEU A 202 1.98 8.63 12.70
N LEU A 203 2.76 8.31 13.74
CA LEU A 203 3.23 9.30 14.71
C LEU A 203 4.53 9.99 14.31
N THR A 204 5.42 9.31 13.57
CA THR A 204 6.78 9.79 13.33
C THR A 204 7.20 9.77 11.85
N GLY A 205 6.47 9.04 11.00
CA GLY A 205 6.87 8.77 9.61
C GLY A 205 7.91 7.67 9.46
N THR A 206 8.40 7.07 10.56
CA THR A 206 9.44 6.03 10.51
C THR A 206 8.81 4.66 10.26
N ASP A 207 9.26 3.98 9.20
CA ASP A 207 8.80 2.63 8.83
C ASP A 207 9.76 1.55 9.34
N TYR A 208 9.23 0.64 10.14
CA TYR A 208 9.89 -0.60 10.55
C TYR A 208 9.24 -1.85 9.93
N SER A 209 8.15 -1.71 9.19
CA SER A 209 7.30 -2.84 8.79
C SER A 209 8.03 -3.89 7.96
N SER A 210 8.81 -3.48 6.96
CA SER A 210 9.58 -4.39 6.12
C SER A 210 10.69 -5.10 6.91
N GLN A 211 11.47 -4.34 7.68
CA GLN A 211 12.55 -4.89 8.53
C GLN A 211 12.01 -5.84 9.59
N LEU A 212 10.84 -5.52 10.17
CA LEU A 212 10.17 -6.36 11.17
C LEU A 212 9.77 -7.72 10.58
N VAL A 213 9.18 -7.73 9.38
CA VAL A 213 8.82 -8.98 8.67
C VAL A 213 10.07 -9.81 8.34
N GLU A 214 11.10 -9.16 7.78
CA GLU A 214 12.34 -9.82 7.39
C GLU A 214 13.05 -10.44 8.60
N LEU A 215 13.17 -9.69 9.70
CA LEU A 215 13.85 -10.16 10.91
C LEU A 215 13.06 -11.27 11.60
N ALA A 216 11.73 -11.15 11.72
CA ALA A 216 10.90 -12.20 12.29
C ALA A 216 11.03 -13.52 11.49
N ASN A 217 11.03 -13.43 10.15
CA ASN A 217 11.23 -14.57 9.28
C ASN A 217 12.63 -15.19 9.43
N LYS A 218 13.68 -14.36 9.55
CA LYS A 218 15.06 -14.80 9.79
C LYS A 218 15.17 -15.55 11.11
N LEU A 219 14.65 -15.00 12.20
CA LEU A 219 14.67 -15.61 13.53
C LEU A 219 13.95 -16.97 13.55
N ALA A 220 12.80 -17.08 12.87
CA ALA A 220 12.10 -18.36 12.75
C ALA A 220 12.94 -19.41 12.01
N LYS A 221 13.56 -19.05 10.90
CA LYS A 221 14.45 -19.95 10.14
C LYS A 221 15.67 -20.39 10.93
N GLU A 222 16.30 -19.50 11.68
CA GLU A 222 17.44 -19.79 12.56
C GLU A 222 17.06 -20.76 13.70
N ALA A 223 15.80 -20.72 14.15
CA ALA A 223 15.23 -21.66 15.10
C ALA A 223 14.81 -23.01 14.48
N GLY A 224 14.97 -23.19 13.16
CA GLY A 224 14.56 -24.40 12.44
C GLY A 224 13.06 -24.47 12.10
N GLU A 225 12.33 -23.37 12.24
CA GLU A 225 10.90 -23.30 11.89
C GLU A 225 10.71 -22.81 10.46
N GLN A 226 9.71 -23.40 9.76
CA GLN A 226 9.37 -23.01 8.40
C GLN A 226 8.36 -21.84 8.36
N ASP A 227 7.71 -21.58 9.49
CA ASP A 227 6.66 -20.57 9.63
C ASP A 227 7.04 -19.54 10.69
N PHE A 228 7.08 -18.26 10.29
CA PHE A 228 7.37 -17.12 11.17
C PHE A 228 6.12 -16.49 11.80
N THR A 229 5.00 -17.19 11.78
CA THR A 229 3.74 -16.69 12.34
C THR A 229 3.67 -16.71 13.87
N ASP A 230 4.57 -17.43 14.54
CA ASP A 230 4.66 -17.41 16.00
C ASP A 230 5.03 -16.01 16.50
N GLU A 231 4.20 -15.49 17.39
CA GLU A 231 4.31 -14.14 17.95
C GLU A 231 5.64 -13.89 18.70
N LYS A 232 6.35 -14.93 19.13
CA LYS A 232 7.65 -14.83 19.80
C LYS A 232 8.71 -14.19 18.88
N TYR A 233 8.73 -14.55 17.59
CA TYR A 233 9.68 -14.00 16.63
C TYR A 233 9.38 -12.55 16.29
N TRP A 234 8.12 -12.19 16.22
CA TRP A 234 7.71 -10.80 16.01
C TRP A 234 8.07 -9.92 17.19
N ARG A 235 7.90 -10.43 18.42
CA ARG A 235 8.29 -9.73 19.64
C ARG A 235 9.79 -9.51 19.69
N GLU A 236 10.57 -10.54 19.42
CA GLU A 236 12.03 -10.47 19.42
C GLU A 236 12.53 -9.52 18.34
N ALA A 237 12.02 -9.62 17.12
CA ALA A 237 12.35 -8.71 16.03
C ALA A 237 12.02 -7.25 16.37
N ALA A 238 10.85 -7.00 16.95
CA ALA A 238 10.44 -5.67 17.38
C ALA A 238 11.39 -5.09 18.45
N GLN A 239 11.80 -5.91 19.42
CA GLN A 239 12.76 -5.51 20.46
C GLN A 239 14.12 -5.16 19.87
N GLN A 240 14.66 -6.00 18.95
CA GLN A 240 15.93 -5.75 18.29
C GLN A 240 15.90 -4.47 17.42
N LEU A 241 14.79 -4.18 16.78
CA LEU A 241 14.59 -2.98 15.94
C LEU A 241 14.21 -1.73 16.74
N GLY A 242 13.90 -1.87 18.02
CA GLY A 242 13.43 -0.75 18.85
C GLY A 242 12.04 -0.26 18.49
N VAL A 243 11.16 -1.15 17.98
CA VAL A 243 9.76 -0.80 17.70
C VAL A 243 9.03 -0.54 19.02
N PRO A 244 8.46 0.66 19.24
CA PRO A 244 7.78 0.98 20.48
C PRO A 244 6.53 0.12 20.69
N ASP A 245 6.22 -0.16 21.97
CA ASP A 245 4.98 -0.83 22.35
C ASP A 245 3.93 0.22 22.74
N TYR A 246 2.88 0.33 21.94
CA TYR A 246 1.79 1.31 22.12
C TYR A 246 0.53 0.74 22.80
N ARG A 247 0.63 -0.50 23.33
CA ARG A 247 -0.47 -1.14 24.07
C ARG A 247 -0.81 -0.42 25.36
#